data_2171798dfbef5dcf79b31522fa5e45ff
#
_entry.id   2171798dfbef5dcf79b31522fa5e45ff
#
_cell.length_a   1.000
_cell.length_b   1.000
_cell.length_c   1.000
_cell.angle_alpha   90.00
_cell.angle_beta   90.00
_cell.angle_gamma   90.00
#
_symmetry.space_group_name_H-M   'P 1'
#
loop_
_entity.id
_entity.type
_entity.pdbx_description
1 polymer ?
#
loop_
_entity_poly.entity_id
_entity_poly.type
_entity_poly.pdbx_seq_one_letter_code
_entity_poly.pdbx_strand_id
1 'polypeptide(L)'
;MVTPLKNNETLDIEGLERLVEHILAGHVHGLFLLGTTGEAPDLSYDLRHELVKRVCKQVDGRVPVLVGVTDTVFSESLSLAQTAADAGAAAVVAAPPYYFTPGQPELIDYYTHLANRLPLPLFLYNMPSHTKVMIDPNTVQRLSENDNIAGLKDSSSNIVYFNKVRHILGERQDFSVLIGPEEALGEVVLMGADGGVCGGANLFPQLFVDVYDAAVAGDVAKVRKLQERVMSVSEALYGVGRHMSSFIKGVKCSLAQMGICSDFMAEPFNHFYDEEREVIHSRLLELGVKLGDGSDGR
;
A
#
# COMPACT_ATOMS: atom_id res chain seq x y z
N MET A 1 4.21 -1.32 0.68
CA MET A 1 5.63 -1.61 0.35
C MET A 1 5.65 -2.64 -0.77
N VAL A 2 6.56 -2.53 -1.77
CA VAL A 2 6.81 -3.61 -2.75
C VAL A 2 7.40 -4.83 -2.06
N THR A 3 7.34 -5.99 -2.72
CA THR A 3 7.99 -7.22 -2.26
C THR A 3 9.22 -7.49 -3.13
N PRO A 4 10.44 -7.27 -2.62
CA PRO A 4 11.68 -7.60 -3.34
C PRO A 4 11.84 -9.12 -3.50
N LEU A 5 12.02 -9.56 -4.75
CA LEU A 5 12.16 -10.97 -5.10
C LEU A 5 13.46 -11.21 -5.85
N LYS A 6 14.11 -12.37 -5.65
CA LYS A 6 15.19 -12.88 -6.51
C LYS A 6 14.62 -13.76 -7.64
N ASN A 7 13.56 -14.48 -7.35
CA ASN A 7 12.79 -15.33 -8.26
C ASN A 7 11.40 -15.59 -7.65
N ASN A 8 10.57 -16.40 -8.29
CA ASN A 8 9.21 -16.68 -7.84
C ASN A 8 9.10 -17.39 -6.47
N GLU A 9 10.17 -17.93 -5.95
CA GLU A 9 10.17 -18.72 -4.71
C GLU A 9 11.03 -18.08 -3.60
N THR A 10 11.74 -16.99 -3.89
CA THR A 10 12.76 -16.47 -2.97
C THR A 10 12.74 -14.96 -2.89
N LEU A 11 12.68 -14.43 -1.68
CA LEU A 11 12.84 -13.00 -1.40
C LEU A 11 14.28 -12.53 -1.70
N ASP A 12 14.41 -11.32 -2.20
CA ASP A 12 15.68 -10.57 -2.19
C ASP A 12 15.87 -10.00 -0.78
N ILE A 13 16.51 -10.78 0.09
CA ILE A 13 16.62 -10.45 1.52
C ILE A 13 17.42 -9.17 1.73
N GLU A 14 18.56 -9.01 1.06
CA GLU A 14 19.40 -7.81 1.18
C GLU A 14 18.68 -6.58 0.65
N GLY A 15 17.99 -6.71 -0.50
CA GLY A 15 17.16 -5.65 -1.05
C GLY A 15 15.97 -5.32 -0.16
N LEU A 16 15.37 -6.31 0.49
CA LEU A 16 14.29 -6.11 1.45
C LEU A 16 14.77 -5.30 2.67
N GLU A 17 15.92 -5.66 3.21
CA GLU A 17 16.52 -4.95 4.34
C GLU A 17 16.83 -3.49 3.98
N ARG A 18 17.46 -3.26 2.82
CA ARG A 18 17.71 -1.89 2.33
C ARG A 18 16.42 -1.09 2.10
N LEU A 19 15.40 -1.72 1.54
CA LEU A 19 14.11 -1.06 1.28
C LEU A 19 13.42 -0.64 2.57
N VAL A 20 13.38 -1.50 3.58
CA VAL A 20 12.79 -1.17 4.88
C VAL A 20 13.50 0.03 5.51
N GLU A 21 14.85 0.02 5.55
CA GLU A 21 15.59 1.15 6.11
C GLU A 21 15.42 2.42 5.28
N HIS A 22 15.40 2.32 3.94
CA HIS A 22 15.14 3.46 3.05
C HIS A 22 13.78 4.12 3.35
N ILE A 23 12.74 3.32 3.52
CA ILE A 23 11.39 3.85 3.80
C ILE A 23 11.35 4.47 5.20
N LEU A 24 11.91 3.80 6.20
CA LEU A 24 11.94 4.29 7.58
C LEU A 24 12.79 5.57 7.73
N ALA A 25 13.88 5.70 6.98
CA ALA A 25 14.68 6.92 6.94
C ALA A 25 13.92 8.15 6.46
N GLY A 26 12.82 7.98 5.73
CA GLY A 26 11.89 9.04 5.34
C GLY A 26 10.82 9.37 6.38
N HIS A 27 10.95 8.85 7.60
CA HIS A 27 10.08 9.15 8.75
C HIS A 27 8.59 8.80 8.55
N VAL A 28 8.30 7.75 7.77
CA VAL A 28 6.92 7.29 7.57
C VAL A 28 6.27 6.88 8.90
N HIS A 29 4.95 7.06 9.00
CA HIS A 29 4.17 6.78 10.21
C HIS A 29 3.80 5.29 10.34
N GLY A 30 4.04 4.47 9.31
CA GLY A 30 3.77 3.03 9.32
C GLY A 30 4.13 2.37 8.00
N LEU A 31 4.12 1.04 8.00
CA LEU A 31 4.33 0.22 6.80
C LEU A 31 3.09 -0.60 6.51
N PHE A 32 2.75 -0.76 5.22
CA PHE A 32 1.72 -1.68 4.77
C PHE A 32 2.32 -2.73 3.85
N LEU A 33 2.32 -3.99 4.30
CA LEU A 33 2.82 -5.16 3.59
C LEU A 33 1.69 -5.89 2.88
N LEU A 34 2.01 -6.61 1.80
CA LEU A 34 1.07 -7.48 1.10
C LEU A 34 -0.22 -6.79 0.64
N GLY A 35 -0.09 -5.48 0.28
CA GLY A 35 -1.11 -4.80 -0.51
C GLY A 35 -0.94 -5.10 -2.01
N THR A 36 -1.67 -4.37 -2.85
CA THR A 36 -1.57 -4.46 -4.32
C THR A 36 -0.15 -4.19 -4.80
N THR A 37 0.49 -3.13 -4.30
CA THR A 37 1.88 -2.79 -4.62
C THR A 37 2.87 -3.87 -4.15
N GLY A 38 2.51 -4.64 -3.14
CA GLY A 38 3.29 -5.77 -2.62
C GLY A 38 3.06 -7.09 -3.36
N GLU A 39 2.30 -7.10 -4.46
CA GLU A 39 2.04 -8.27 -5.30
C GLU A 39 1.42 -9.46 -4.52
N ALA A 40 0.67 -9.18 -3.45
CA ALA A 40 0.19 -10.23 -2.53
C ALA A 40 -0.52 -11.40 -3.21
N PRO A 41 -1.44 -11.20 -4.19
CA PRO A 41 -2.13 -12.32 -4.83
C PRO A 41 -1.21 -13.26 -5.62
N ASP A 42 -0.04 -12.77 -6.07
CA ASP A 42 0.88 -13.47 -6.95
C ASP A 42 2.01 -14.19 -6.18
N LEU A 43 2.07 -14.01 -4.85
CA LEU A 43 3.05 -14.65 -3.98
C LEU A 43 2.51 -15.97 -3.41
N SER A 44 3.38 -16.98 -3.28
CA SER A 44 3.06 -18.18 -2.52
C SER A 44 2.75 -17.86 -1.05
N TYR A 45 1.98 -18.71 -0.37
CA TYR A 45 1.67 -18.50 1.04
C TYR A 45 2.95 -18.49 1.91
N ASP A 46 3.90 -19.35 1.61
CA ASP A 46 5.18 -19.42 2.33
C ASP A 46 5.95 -18.09 2.22
N LEU A 47 6.03 -17.48 1.03
CA LEU A 47 6.65 -16.17 0.83
C LEU A 47 5.92 -15.06 1.58
N ARG A 48 4.58 -15.08 1.61
CA ARG A 48 3.80 -14.09 2.39
C ARG A 48 4.13 -14.18 3.86
N HIS A 49 4.15 -15.40 4.43
CA HIS A 49 4.50 -15.63 5.83
C HIS A 49 5.94 -15.24 6.16
N GLU A 50 6.89 -15.56 5.28
CA GLU A 50 8.29 -15.21 5.45
C GLU A 50 8.50 -13.69 5.43
N LEU A 51 7.91 -13.00 4.45
CA LEU A 51 7.99 -11.54 4.34
C LEU A 51 7.51 -10.85 5.62
N VAL A 52 6.33 -11.23 6.12
CA VAL A 52 5.74 -10.63 7.32
C VAL A 52 6.69 -10.81 8.53
N LYS A 53 7.18 -12.02 8.77
CA LYS A 53 8.10 -12.31 9.89
C LYS A 53 9.38 -11.49 9.80
N ARG A 54 9.99 -11.40 8.60
CA ARG A 54 11.24 -10.65 8.40
C ARG A 54 11.05 -9.16 8.60
N VAL A 55 10.03 -8.57 7.97
CA VAL A 55 9.82 -7.12 8.06
C VAL A 55 9.41 -6.71 9.46
N CYS A 56 8.48 -7.41 10.10
CA CYS A 56 8.10 -7.09 11.49
C CYS A 56 9.31 -7.18 12.44
N LYS A 57 10.14 -8.21 12.30
CA LYS A 57 11.37 -8.35 13.08
C LYS A 57 12.36 -7.21 12.83
N GLN A 58 12.56 -6.79 11.57
CA GLN A 58 13.47 -5.70 11.25
C GLN A 58 12.93 -4.35 11.72
N VAL A 59 11.63 -4.09 11.55
CA VAL A 59 10.97 -2.85 12.00
C VAL A 59 11.07 -2.72 13.52
N ASP A 60 10.95 -3.82 14.25
CA ASP A 60 11.15 -3.91 15.71
C ASP A 60 10.37 -2.82 16.49
N GLY A 61 9.10 -2.60 16.11
CA GLY A 61 8.23 -1.63 16.76
C GLY A 61 8.56 -0.15 16.49
N ARG A 62 9.53 0.17 15.62
CA ARG A 62 9.83 1.59 15.25
C ARG A 62 8.64 2.33 14.68
N VAL A 63 7.82 1.63 13.92
CA VAL A 63 6.53 2.13 13.39
C VAL A 63 5.53 0.96 13.35
N PRO A 64 4.20 1.22 13.35
CA PRO A 64 3.21 0.17 13.15
C PRO A 64 3.33 -0.47 11.77
N VAL A 65 3.18 -1.81 11.73
CA VAL A 65 3.13 -2.59 10.51
C VAL A 65 1.71 -3.10 10.31
N LEU A 66 1.12 -2.82 9.15
CA LEU A 66 -0.16 -3.35 8.70
C LEU A 66 0.10 -4.45 7.69
N VAL A 67 -0.68 -5.53 7.73
CA VAL A 67 -0.48 -6.69 6.85
C VAL A 67 -1.74 -6.98 6.04
N GLY A 68 -1.62 -7.02 4.72
CA GLY A 68 -2.68 -7.44 3.82
C GLY A 68 -2.94 -8.95 3.96
N VAL A 69 -4.18 -9.31 4.28
CA VAL A 69 -4.61 -10.70 4.46
C VAL A 69 -5.71 -11.10 3.49
N THR A 70 -5.86 -10.32 2.40
CA THR A 70 -6.87 -10.60 1.38
C THR A 70 -6.60 -11.94 0.71
N ASP A 71 -7.57 -12.83 0.75
CA ASP A 71 -7.53 -14.11 0.06
C ASP A 71 -8.95 -14.57 -0.33
N THR A 72 -9.05 -15.46 -1.33
CA THR A 72 -10.30 -16.15 -1.68
C THR A 72 -10.57 -17.34 -0.75
N VAL A 73 -9.56 -17.82 -0.05
CA VAL A 73 -9.65 -18.90 0.94
C VAL A 73 -9.66 -18.29 2.34
N PHE A 74 -10.81 -18.30 2.98
CA PHE A 74 -11.03 -17.66 4.28
C PHE A 74 -10.04 -18.10 5.38
N SER A 75 -9.69 -19.41 5.40
CA SER A 75 -8.71 -19.94 6.36
C SER A 75 -7.31 -19.41 6.15
N GLU A 76 -6.92 -19.07 4.90
CA GLU A 76 -5.61 -18.49 4.62
C GLU A 76 -5.51 -17.05 5.12
N SER A 77 -6.59 -16.28 5.00
CA SER A 77 -6.66 -14.95 5.62
C SER A 77 -6.44 -15.01 7.13
N LEU A 78 -7.04 -15.97 7.82
CA LEU A 78 -6.84 -16.17 9.26
C LEU A 78 -5.44 -16.66 9.62
N SER A 79 -4.88 -17.59 8.83
CA SER A 79 -3.52 -18.12 9.02
C SER A 79 -2.47 -17.03 8.91
N LEU A 80 -2.57 -16.18 7.88
CA LEU A 80 -1.66 -15.05 7.69
C LEU A 80 -1.84 -13.98 8.77
N ALA A 81 -3.08 -13.73 9.19
CA ALA A 81 -3.37 -12.81 10.29
C ALA A 81 -2.76 -13.29 11.62
N GLN A 82 -2.79 -14.60 11.89
CA GLN A 82 -2.13 -15.16 13.07
C GLN A 82 -0.61 -14.97 13.00
N THR A 83 -0.01 -15.23 11.84
CA THR A 83 1.43 -14.95 11.64
C THR A 83 1.76 -13.47 11.84
N ALA A 84 0.89 -12.57 11.36
CA ALA A 84 1.07 -11.13 11.56
C ALA A 84 1.03 -10.75 13.05
N ALA A 85 0.08 -11.30 13.80
CA ALA A 85 -0.03 -11.09 15.25
C ALA A 85 1.20 -11.61 16.00
N ASP A 86 1.62 -12.85 15.70
CA ASP A 86 2.79 -13.48 16.33
C ASP A 86 4.09 -12.72 16.02
N ALA A 87 4.14 -12.06 14.86
CA ALA A 87 5.27 -11.23 14.44
C ALA A 87 5.23 -9.79 14.99
N GLY A 88 4.17 -9.39 15.70
CA GLY A 88 4.03 -8.06 16.29
C GLY A 88 3.48 -6.98 15.33
N ALA A 89 2.74 -7.35 14.29
CA ALA A 89 2.02 -6.40 13.47
C ALA A 89 0.92 -5.69 14.27
N ALA A 90 0.59 -4.46 13.89
CA ALA A 90 -0.39 -3.63 14.58
C ALA A 90 -1.84 -3.88 14.12
N ALA A 91 -2.04 -4.21 12.86
CA ALA A 91 -3.35 -4.45 12.27
C ALA A 91 -3.24 -5.29 10.99
N VAL A 92 -4.38 -5.77 10.53
CA VAL A 92 -4.51 -6.44 9.23
C VAL A 92 -5.45 -5.66 8.30
N VAL A 93 -5.28 -5.86 7.00
CA VAL A 93 -6.03 -5.17 5.94
C VAL A 93 -6.63 -6.20 5.01
N ALA A 94 -7.93 -6.13 4.75
CA ALA A 94 -8.60 -7.06 3.83
C ALA A 94 -9.49 -6.33 2.82
N ALA A 95 -9.28 -6.62 1.54
CA ALA A 95 -10.20 -6.26 0.47
C ALA A 95 -11.34 -7.30 0.37
N PRO A 96 -12.47 -6.98 -0.31
CA PRO A 96 -13.50 -7.95 -0.59
C PRO A 96 -12.97 -9.18 -1.32
N PRO A 97 -13.57 -10.38 -1.13
CA PRO A 97 -13.31 -11.52 -1.99
C PRO A 97 -13.51 -11.14 -3.47
N TYR A 98 -12.55 -11.48 -4.33
CA TYR A 98 -12.46 -10.91 -5.68
C TYR A 98 -12.82 -11.85 -6.82
N TYR A 99 -12.94 -13.16 -6.59
CA TYR A 99 -13.32 -14.12 -7.64
C TYR A 99 -14.84 -14.16 -7.84
N PHE A 100 -15.60 -14.38 -6.76
CA PHE A 100 -17.05 -14.20 -6.73
C PHE A 100 -17.36 -12.85 -6.09
N THR A 101 -18.10 -12.01 -6.79
CA THR A 101 -18.45 -10.65 -6.34
C THR A 101 -19.61 -10.69 -5.34
N PRO A 102 -19.38 -10.45 -4.04
CA PRO A 102 -20.45 -10.43 -3.05
C PRO A 102 -21.29 -9.17 -3.14
N GLY A 103 -22.58 -9.28 -2.80
CA GLY A 103 -23.46 -8.13 -2.55
C GLY A 103 -23.18 -7.48 -1.19
N GLN A 104 -23.76 -6.28 -0.96
CA GLN A 104 -23.51 -5.54 0.29
C GLN A 104 -23.90 -6.32 1.56
N PRO A 105 -25.02 -7.05 1.63
CA PRO A 105 -25.35 -7.89 2.79
C PRO A 105 -24.29 -8.98 3.03
N GLU A 106 -23.81 -9.64 1.96
CA GLU A 106 -22.77 -10.67 2.05
C GLU A 106 -21.42 -10.09 2.49
N LEU A 107 -21.10 -8.84 2.09
CA LEU A 107 -19.92 -8.13 2.59
C LEU A 107 -20.01 -7.86 4.08
N ILE A 108 -21.18 -7.44 4.58
CA ILE A 108 -21.41 -7.23 6.01
C ILE A 108 -21.18 -8.53 6.77
N ASP A 109 -21.77 -9.63 6.31
CA ASP A 109 -21.62 -10.94 6.94
C ASP A 109 -20.16 -11.41 6.89
N TYR A 110 -19.50 -11.30 5.73
CA TYR A 110 -18.10 -11.69 5.54
C TYR A 110 -17.16 -10.93 6.49
N TYR A 111 -17.23 -9.59 6.48
CA TYR A 111 -16.31 -8.79 7.29
C TYR A 111 -16.60 -8.91 8.79
N THR A 112 -17.86 -9.02 9.18
CA THR A 112 -18.23 -9.27 10.58
C THR A 112 -17.69 -10.62 11.04
N HIS A 113 -17.85 -11.68 10.21
CA HIS A 113 -17.32 -13.01 10.53
C HIS A 113 -15.79 -13.01 10.59
N LEU A 114 -15.13 -12.32 9.66
CA LEU A 114 -13.68 -12.19 9.64
C LEU A 114 -13.17 -11.43 10.87
N ALA A 115 -13.68 -10.24 11.13
CA ALA A 115 -13.25 -9.40 12.24
C ALA A 115 -13.40 -10.09 13.61
N ASN A 116 -14.48 -10.84 13.81
CA ASN A 116 -14.71 -11.58 15.06
C ASN A 116 -13.73 -12.75 15.30
N ARG A 117 -12.96 -13.15 14.29
CA ARG A 117 -11.98 -14.25 14.37
C ARG A 117 -10.53 -13.79 14.26
N LEU A 118 -10.31 -12.55 13.87
CA LEU A 118 -8.97 -11.99 13.72
C LEU A 118 -8.34 -11.68 15.09
N PRO A 119 -7.05 -11.98 15.28
CA PRO A 119 -6.30 -11.63 16.48
C PRO A 119 -5.88 -10.16 16.53
N LEU A 120 -6.04 -9.42 15.43
CA LEU A 120 -5.65 -8.03 15.26
C LEU A 120 -6.81 -7.19 14.70
N PRO A 121 -6.83 -5.87 14.95
CA PRO A 121 -7.78 -4.96 14.32
C PRO A 121 -7.73 -5.04 12.80
N LEU A 122 -8.91 -4.91 12.17
CA LEU A 122 -9.09 -4.99 10.72
C LEU A 122 -9.28 -3.61 10.10
N PHE A 123 -8.54 -3.33 9.04
CA PHE A 123 -8.87 -2.26 8.10
C PHE A 123 -9.59 -2.84 6.87
N LEU A 124 -10.73 -2.29 6.54
CA LEU A 124 -11.42 -2.57 5.28
C LEU A 124 -10.59 -1.98 4.13
N TYR A 125 -10.50 -2.69 3.01
CA TYR A 125 -9.77 -2.19 1.84
C TYR A 125 -10.70 -2.09 0.62
N ASN A 126 -11.11 -0.88 0.27
CA ASN A 126 -11.93 -0.62 -0.91
C ASN A 126 -11.05 -0.43 -2.14
N MET A 127 -10.97 -1.45 -3.01
CA MET A 127 -10.14 -1.48 -4.23
C MET A 127 -10.93 -2.01 -5.42
N PRO A 128 -12.01 -1.31 -5.86
CA PRO A 128 -12.97 -1.83 -6.82
C PRO A 128 -12.39 -2.09 -8.21
N SER A 129 -11.31 -1.43 -8.61
CA SER A 129 -10.62 -1.69 -9.88
C SER A 129 -10.08 -3.13 -9.95
N HIS A 130 -9.72 -3.74 -8.82
CA HIS A 130 -9.18 -5.09 -8.71
C HIS A 130 -10.25 -6.09 -8.25
N THR A 131 -10.98 -5.78 -7.18
CA THR A 131 -11.98 -6.69 -6.61
C THR A 131 -13.32 -6.71 -7.36
N LYS A 132 -13.57 -5.73 -8.24
CA LYS A 132 -14.85 -5.52 -8.94
C LYS A 132 -16.03 -5.24 -7.99
N VAL A 133 -15.75 -4.96 -6.73
CA VAL A 133 -16.73 -4.65 -5.70
C VAL A 133 -16.38 -3.33 -5.04
N MET A 134 -17.34 -2.43 -4.98
CA MET A 134 -17.30 -1.21 -4.15
C MET A 134 -17.95 -1.53 -2.82
N ILE A 135 -17.30 -1.19 -1.71
CA ILE A 135 -17.94 -1.24 -0.39
C ILE A 135 -18.77 0.03 -0.24
N ASP A 136 -20.09 -0.07 -0.19
CA ASP A 136 -20.95 1.12 -0.11
C ASP A 136 -20.71 1.89 1.22
N PRO A 137 -20.87 3.24 1.22
CA PRO A 137 -20.70 4.04 2.44
C PRO A 137 -21.56 3.56 3.64
N ASN A 138 -22.81 3.13 3.37
CA ASN A 138 -23.68 2.57 4.41
C ASN A 138 -23.16 1.22 4.95
N THR A 139 -22.52 0.41 4.08
CA THR A 139 -21.87 -0.84 4.47
C THR A 139 -20.67 -0.55 5.37
N VAL A 140 -19.84 0.45 5.02
CA VAL A 140 -18.74 0.90 5.87
C VAL A 140 -19.25 1.37 7.23
N GLN A 141 -20.30 2.20 7.26
CA GLN A 141 -20.92 2.67 8.49
C GLN A 141 -21.37 1.48 9.37
N ARG A 142 -22.08 0.52 8.77
CA ARG A 142 -22.55 -0.67 9.51
C ARG A 142 -21.39 -1.50 10.07
N LEU A 143 -20.34 -1.70 9.28
CA LEU A 143 -19.16 -2.46 9.68
C LEU A 143 -18.34 -1.72 10.74
N SER A 144 -18.33 -0.38 10.74
CA SER A 144 -17.62 0.42 11.75
C SER A 144 -18.23 0.32 13.16
N GLU A 145 -19.39 -0.31 13.32
CA GLU A 145 -19.98 -0.63 14.62
C GLU A 145 -19.31 -1.84 15.30
N ASN A 146 -18.47 -2.59 14.57
CA ASN A 146 -17.71 -3.71 15.15
C ASN A 146 -16.38 -3.18 15.71
N ASP A 147 -16.15 -3.37 17.00
CA ASP A 147 -14.99 -2.86 17.74
C ASP A 147 -13.63 -3.33 17.17
N ASN A 148 -13.60 -4.47 16.45
CA ASN A 148 -12.39 -4.98 15.82
C ASN A 148 -12.20 -4.50 14.37
N ILE A 149 -13.04 -3.56 13.87
CA ILE A 149 -12.85 -2.90 12.55
C ILE A 149 -12.41 -1.46 12.80
N ALA A 150 -11.11 -1.21 12.64
CA ALA A 150 -10.46 0.03 13.04
C ALA A 150 -10.35 1.09 11.92
N GLY A 151 -10.75 0.76 10.69
CA GLY A 151 -10.63 1.76 9.63
C GLY A 151 -10.98 1.26 8.23
N LEU A 152 -10.85 2.18 7.30
CA LEU A 152 -10.99 1.96 5.86
C LEU A 152 -9.78 2.54 5.12
N LYS A 153 -9.19 1.76 4.22
CA LYS A 153 -8.34 2.27 3.14
C LYS A 153 -9.15 2.33 1.86
N ASP A 154 -9.30 3.52 1.28
CA ASP A 154 -9.99 3.69 0.00
C ASP A 154 -9.02 3.93 -1.16
N SER A 155 -9.05 3.04 -2.15
CA SER A 155 -8.31 3.13 -3.42
C SER A 155 -9.25 3.14 -4.62
N SER A 156 -10.46 3.64 -4.46
CA SER A 156 -11.46 3.73 -5.54
C SER A 156 -11.16 4.84 -6.56
N SER A 157 -10.27 5.78 -6.22
CA SER A 157 -10.02 7.03 -6.96
C SER A 157 -11.29 7.89 -7.10
N ASN A 158 -12.30 7.70 -6.25
CA ASN A 158 -13.55 8.43 -6.24
C ASN A 158 -13.64 9.33 -5.00
N ILE A 159 -13.24 10.59 -5.16
CA ILE A 159 -13.23 11.56 -4.05
C ILE A 159 -14.64 11.82 -3.48
N VAL A 160 -15.68 11.71 -4.31
CA VAL A 160 -17.06 11.85 -3.83
C VAL A 160 -17.44 10.70 -2.92
N TYR A 161 -17.03 9.48 -3.25
CA TYR A 161 -17.21 8.31 -2.38
C TYR A 161 -16.46 8.51 -1.07
N PHE A 162 -15.19 8.89 -1.14
CA PHE A 162 -14.35 9.13 0.03
C PHE A 162 -14.99 10.14 1.00
N ASN A 163 -15.45 11.28 0.47
CA ASN A 163 -16.12 12.31 1.26
C ASN A 163 -17.47 11.85 1.82
N LYS A 164 -18.23 11.01 1.10
CA LYS A 164 -19.48 10.40 1.63
C LYS A 164 -19.19 9.49 2.81
N VAL A 165 -18.16 8.65 2.73
CA VAL A 165 -17.75 7.78 3.83
C VAL A 165 -17.41 8.62 5.06
N ARG A 166 -16.57 9.63 4.91
CA ARG A 166 -16.20 10.52 6.01
C ARG A 166 -17.40 11.24 6.60
N HIS A 167 -18.28 11.76 5.77
CA HIS A 167 -19.49 12.45 6.21
C HIS A 167 -20.41 11.53 7.04
N ILE A 168 -20.62 10.29 6.59
CA ILE A 168 -21.53 9.34 7.27
C ILE A 168 -20.94 8.80 8.58
N LEU A 169 -19.60 8.70 8.68
CA LEU A 169 -18.90 8.28 9.89
C LEU A 169 -18.80 9.40 10.93
N GLY A 170 -18.84 10.66 10.48
CA GLY A 170 -18.64 11.82 11.36
C GLY A 170 -17.21 11.92 11.91
N GLU A 171 -17.07 12.61 13.05
CA GLU A 171 -15.77 12.84 13.71
C GLU A 171 -15.42 11.70 14.68
N ARG A 172 -15.40 10.46 14.20
CA ARG A 172 -14.99 9.30 15.03
C ARG A 172 -13.48 9.27 15.18
N GLN A 173 -13.00 9.10 16.44
CA GLN A 173 -11.57 8.99 16.74
C GLN A 173 -11.07 7.53 16.73
N ASP A 174 -11.99 6.58 16.72
CA ASP A 174 -11.74 5.14 16.82
C ASP A 174 -11.79 4.43 15.47
N PHE A 175 -12.00 5.17 14.36
CA PHE A 175 -12.08 4.62 13.02
C PHE A 175 -11.34 5.52 12.01
N SER A 176 -10.23 5.03 11.47
CA SER A 176 -9.39 5.80 10.53
C SER A 176 -9.84 5.64 9.08
N VAL A 177 -9.85 6.72 8.31
CA VAL A 177 -10.13 6.72 6.87
C VAL A 177 -8.90 7.20 6.10
N LEU A 178 -8.25 6.25 5.40
CA LEU A 178 -7.01 6.45 4.67
C LEU A 178 -7.24 6.44 3.15
N ILE A 179 -6.56 7.35 2.44
CA ILE A 179 -6.58 7.39 0.96
C ILE A 179 -5.49 6.50 0.37
N GLY A 180 -5.78 5.81 -0.74
CA GLY A 180 -4.79 5.06 -1.53
C GLY A 180 -4.14 5.89 -2.63
N PRO A 181 -4.94 6.57 -3.49
CA PRO A 181 -4.43 7.47 -4.52
C PRO A 181 -3.66 8.64 -3.90
N GLU A 182 -2.35 8.64 -4.09
CA GLU A 182 -1.44 9.61 -3.48
C GLU A 182 -1.53 10.99 -4.12
N GLU A 183 -2.07 11.05 -5.33
CA GLU A 183 -2.36 12.29 -6.05
C GLU A 183 -3.40 13.15 -5.32
N ALA A 184 -4.20 12.56 -4.43
CA ALA A 184 -5.21 13.25 -3.64
C ALA A 184 -4.80 13.43 -2.16
N LEU A 185 -3.61 12.97 -1.73
CA LEU A 185 -3.22 12.92 -0.31
C LEU A 185 -3.37 14.29 0.38
N GLY A 186 -2.77 15.33 -0.19
CA GLY A 186 -2.75 16.65 0.45
C GLY A 186 -4.15 17.25 0.62
N GLU A 187 -5.01 17.11 -0.39
CA GLU A 187 -6.36 17.67 -0.34
C GLU A 187 -7.26 16.93 0.66
N VAL A 188 -7.21 15.59 0.70
CA VAL A 188 -8.08 14.86 1.62
C VAL A 188 -7.65 15.02 3.08
N VAL A 189 -6.35 15.15 3.35
CA VAL A 189 -5.84 15.40 4.72
C VAL A 189 -6.21 16.82 5.16
N LEU A 190 -6.11 17.84 4.29
CA LEU A 190 -6.63 19.18 4.57
C LEU A 190 -8.13 19.18 4.91
N MET A 191 -8.88 18.26 4.29
CA MET A 191 -10.31 18.08 4.58
C MET A 191 -10.56 17.13 5.75
N GLY A 192 -9.51 16.73 6.50
CA GLY A 192 -9.57 15.98 7.76
C GLY A 192 -9.57 14.45 7.59
N ALA A 193 -9.03 13.90 6.51
CA ALA A 193 -8.69 12.48 6.43
C ALA A 193 -7.53 12.14 7.36
N ASP A 194 -7.47 10.89 7.84
CA ASP A 194 -6.45 10.45 8.81
C ASP A 194 -5.07 10.20 8.18
N GLY A 195 -5.00 10.13 6.86
CA GLY A 195 -3.72 9.96 6.14
C GLY A 195 -3.86 9.23 4.82
N GLY A 196 -2.74 8.70 4.33
CA GLY A 196 -2.69 7.93 3.09
C GLY A 196 -1.75 6.74 3.14
N VAL A 197 -1.99 5.80 2.22
CA VAL A 197 -1.14 4.63 2.00
C VAL A 197 -0.57 4.70 0.59
N CYS A 198 0.49 5.49 0.46
CA CYS A 198 1.05 5.95 -0.80
C CYS A 198 2.08 4.95 -1.36
N GLY A 199 1.91 4.54 -2.60
CA GLY A 199 2.85 3.63 -3.27
C GLY A 199 4.19 4.29 -3.59
N GLY A 200 4.19 5.57 -3.95
CA GLY A 200 5.39 6.36 -4.19
C GLY A 200 6.27 6.56 -2.98
N ALA A 201 5.75 6.33 -1.77
CA ALA A 201 6.56 6.32 -0.55
C ALA A 201 7.61 5.20 -0.51
N ASN A 202 7.53 4.20 -1.40
CA ASN A 202 8.64 3.27 -1.63
C ASN A 202 9.87 3.97 -2.21
N LEU A 203 9.67 5.02 -3.00
CA LEU A 203 10.73 5.76 -3.71
C LEU A 203 11.15 7.04 -2.97
N PHE A 204 10.16 7.81 -2.55
CA PHE A 204 10.33 9.15 -1.97
C PHE A 204 9.56 9.28 -0.63
N PRO A 205 9.89 8.48 0.39
CA PRO A 205 9.08 8.41 1.61
C PRO A 205 8.94 9.78 2.29
N GLN A 206 10.01 10.58 2.38
CA GLN A 206 9.98 11.91 2.99
C GLN A 206 9.02 12.87 2.27
N LEU A 207 8.86 12.78 0.94
CA LEU A 207 7.93 13.63 0.19
C LEU A 207 6.49 13.45 0.69
N PHE A 208 6.06 12.22 0.90
CA PHE A 208 4.69 11.92 1.34
C PHE A 208 4.47 12.28 2.81
N VAL A 209 5.48 12.15 3.65
CA VAL A 209 5.46 12.65 5.03
C VAL A 209 5.35 14.17 5.03
N ASP A 210 6.14 14.88 4.22
CA ASP A 210 6.08 16.33 4.12
C ASP A 210 4.72 16.84 3.62
N VAL A 211 4.06 16.13 2.68
CA VAL A 211 2.69 16.45 2.22
C VAL A 211 1.71 16.31 3.38
N TYR A 212 1.79 15.19 4.10
CA TYR A 212 0.92 14.91 5.25
C TYR A 212 1.09 15.98 6.34
N ASP A 213 2.31 16.24 6.77
CA ASP A 213 2.62 17.22 7.83
C ASP A 213 2.18 18.64 7.46
N ALA A 214 2.40 19.04 6.20
CA ALA A 214 1.95 20.33 5.71
C ALA A 214 0.41 20.43 5.70
N ALA A 215 -0.28 19.34 5.34
CA ALA A 215 -1.74 19.31 5.33
C ALA A 215 -2.33 19.33 6.74
N VAL A 216 -1.76 18.58 7.67
CA VAL A 216 -2.15 18.60 9.10
C VAL A 216 -1.93 19.97 9.71
N ALA A 217 -0.84 20.64 9.33
CA ALA A 217 -0.55 22.03 9.77
C ALA A 217 -1.44 23.09 9.11
N GLY A 218 -2.26 22.73 8.11
CA GLY A 218 -3.08 23.66 7.35
C GLY A 218 -2.29 24.59 6.41
N ASP A 219 -1.03 24.25 6.09
CA ASP A 219 -0.18 25.03 5.18
C ASP A 219 -0.52 24.70 3.71
N VAL A 220 -1.61 25.31 3.24
CA VAL A 220 -2.13 25.11 1.87
C VAL A 220 -1.09 25.45 0.79
N ALA A 221 -0.25 26.45 1.03
CA ALA A 221 0.76 26.85 0.04
C ALA A 221 1.85 25.78 -0.10
N LYS A 222 2.31 25.20 1.02
CA LYS A 222 3.27 24.11 1.04
C LYS A 222 2.65 22.82 0.48
N VAL A 223 1.41 22.49 0.85
CA VAL A 223 0.68 21.33 0.29
C VAL A 223 0.62 21.42 -1.23
N ARG A 224 0.21 22.56 -1.79
CA ARG A 224 0.13 22.76 -3.24
C ARG A 224 1.47 22.47 -3.93
N LYS A 225 2.55 23.05 -3.41
CA LYS A 225 3.91 22.85 -3.98
C LYS A 225 4.36 21.38 -3.91
N LEU A 226 4.11 20.71 -2.78
CA LEU A 226 4.52 19.31 -2.60
C LEU A 226 3.65 18.38 -3.45
N GLN A 227 2.34 18.67 -3.57
CA GLN A 227 1.44 17.88 -4.40
C GLN A 227 1.79 17.96 -5.89
N GLU A 228 2.28 19.13 -6.39
CA GLU A 228 2.86 19.23 -7.74
C GLU A 228 4.06 18.30 -7.92
N ARG A 229 4.87 18.10 -6.86
CA ARG A 229 5.98 17.15 -6.89
C ARG A 229 5.50 15.70 -6.93
N VAL A 230 4.45 15.36 -6.15
CA VAL A 230 3.79 14.06 -6.22
C VAL A 230 3.28 13.78 -7.63
N MET A 231 2.59 14.75 -8.25
CA MET A 231 2.12 14.63 -9.64
C MET A 231 3.27 14.40 -10.61
N SER A 232 4.39 15.12 -10.45
CA SER A 232 5.57 14.92 -11.31
C SER A 232 6.14 13.49 -11.19
N VAL A 233 6.14 12.89 -9.99
CA VAL A 233 6.56 11.50 -9.78
C VAL A 233 5.59 10.53 -10.44
N SER A 234 4.29 10.73 -10.24
CA SER A 234 3.22 9.90 -10.81
C SER A 234 3.28 9.87 -12.35
N GLU A 235 3.33 11.04 -12.98
CA GLU A 235 3.41 11.17 -14.44
C GLU A 235 4.71 10.57 -15.01
N ALA A 236 5.83 10.77 -14.31
CA ALA A 236 7.11 10.29 -14.78
C ALA A 236 7.23 8.76 -14.74
N LEU A 237 6.74 8.11 -13.68
CA LEU A 237 7.10 6.73 -13.38
C LEU A 237 5.95 5.72 -13.53
N TYR A 238 4.68 6.11 -13.24
CA TYR A 238 3.61 5.12 -13.11
C TYR A 238 2.94 4.74 -14.43
N GLY A 239 3.07 5.58 -15.45
CA GLY A 239 2.47 5.37 -16.78
C GLY A 239 3.37 4.67 -17.81
N VAL A 240 4.62 4.38 -17.47
CA VAL A 240 5.56 3.71 -18.40
C VAL A 240 5.07 2.28 -18.68
N GLY A 241 5.05 1.88 -19.97
CA GLY A 241 4.54 0.57 -20.40
C GLY A 241 3.02 0.53 -20.67
N ARG A 242 2.21 1.46 -20.15
CA ARG A 242 0.77 1.64 -20.45
C ARG A 242 -0.12 0.43 -20.16
N HIS A 243 0.19 -0.36 -19.12
CA HIS A 243 -0.57 -1.52 -18.69
C HIS A 243 -0.97 -1.40 -17.20
N MET A 244 -1.90 -2.23 -16.74
CA MET A 244 -2.30 -2.27 -15.32
C MET A 244 -1.12 -2.53 -14.38
N SER A 245 -0.13 -3.32 -14.81
CA SER A 245 1.09 -3.61 -14.06
C SER A 245 2.14 -2.49 -14.10
N SER A 246 1.96 -1.46 -14.92
CA SER A 246 2.96 -0.39 -15.15
C SER A 246 3.35 0.33 -13.87
N PHE A 247 2.39 0.60 -13.00
CA PHE A 247 2.63 1.22 -11.70
C PHE A 247 3.66 0.43 -10.86
N ILE A 248 3.40 -0.86 -10.65
CA ILE A 248 4.28 -1.71 -9.83
C ILE A 248 5.64 -1.88 -10.50
N LYS A 249 5.65 -2.12 -11.82
CA LYS A 249 6.89 -2.24 -12.61
C LYS A 249 7.72 -0.96 -12.56
N GLY A 250 7.08 0.21 -12.67
CA GLY A 250 7.73 1.52 -12.58
C GLY A 250 8.38 1.73 -11.20
N VAL A 251 7.66 1.41 -10.14
CA VAL A 251 8.20 1.51 -8.77
C VAL A 251 9.37 0.55 -8.56
N LYS A 252 9.23 -0.74 -8.91
CA LYS A 252 10.31 -1.73 -8.72
C LYS A 252 11.53 -1.43 -9.59
N CYS A 253 11.33 -1.07 -10.87
CA CYS A 253 12.41 -0.66 -11.75
C CYS A 253 13.15 0.56 -11.22
N SER A 254 12.43 1.55 -10.69
CA SER A 254 13.05 2.73 -10.07
C SER A 254 13.89 2.36 -8.85
N LEU A 255 13.38 1.50 -7.97
CA LEU A 255 14.12 1.00 -6.79
C LEU A 255 15.39 0.26 -7.19
N ALA A 256 15.33 -0.57 -8.25
CA ALA A 256 16.50 -1.29 -8.75
C ALA A 256 17.56 -0.34 -9.29
N GLN A 257 17.16 0.69 -10.04
CA GLN A 257 18.09 1.71 -10.55
C GLN A 257 18.66 2.62 -9.46
N MET A 258 17.93 2.77 -8.35
CA MET A 258 18.44 3.43 -7.15
C MET A 258 19.39 2.53 -6.32
N GLY A 259 19.58 1.26 -6.72
CA GLY A 259 20.41 0.29 -6.00
C GLY A 259 19.80 -0.22 -4.68
N ILE A 260 18.47 -0.11 -4.54
CA ILE A 260 17.77 -0.49 -3.29
C ILE A 260 17.44 -1.97 -3.29
N CYS A 261 16.71 -2.47 -4.30
CA CYS A 261 16.32 -3.88 -4.38
C CYS A 261 16.13 -4.35 -5.82
N SER A 262 15.98 -5.66 -6.01
CA SER A 262 15.65 -6.26 -7.30
C SER A 262 14.29 -5.78 -7.82
N ASP A 263 14.16 -5.65 -9.15
CA ASP A 263 12.90 -5.37 -9.85
C ASP A 263 12.21 -6.65 -10.37
N PHE A 264 12.62 -7.83 -9.93
CA PHE A 264 11.96 -9.07 -10.28
C PHE A 264 10.48 -9.01 -9.88
N MET A 265 9.58 -9.37 -10.81
CA MET A 265 8.13 -9.41 -10.61
C MET A 265 7.68 -10.84 -10.35
N ALA A 266 6.71 -11.02 -9.46
CA ALA A 266 6.01 -12.30 -9.34
C ALA A 266 5.26 -12.65 -10.64
N GLU A 267 5.24 -13.93 -11.02
CA GLU A 267 4.42 -14.38 -12.14
C GLU A 267 2.93 -14.09 -11.88
N PRO A 268 2.14 -13.78 -12.92
CA PRO A 268 2.44 -13.92 -14.36
C PRO A 268 3.15 -12.71 -14.98
N PHE A 269 3.60 -11.75 -14.20
CA PHE A 269 4.24 -10.55 -14.71
C PHE A 269 5.76 -10.72 -14.82
N ASN A 270 6.40 -9.86 -15.61
CA ASN A 270 7.84 -9.72 -15.74
C ASN A 270 8.25 -8.27 -15.45
N HIS A 271 9.51 -8.03 -15.16
CA HIS A 271 10.07 -6.69 -15.04
C HIS A 271 10.00 -5.93 -16.40
N PHE A 272 10.29 -4.65 -16.40
CA PHE A 272 10.43 -3.87 -17.64
C PHE A 272 11.60 -4.37 -18.49
N TYR A 273 11.43 -4.32 -19.82
CA TYR A 273 12.51 -4.54 -20.78
C TYR A 273 13.39 -3.30 -20.92
N ASP A 274 14.45 -3.40 -21.72
CA ASP A 274 15.48 -2.35 -21.82
C ASP A 274 14.92 -0.98 -22.20
N GLU A 275 13.96 -0.94 -23.13
CA GLU A 275 13.34 0.33 -23.57
C GLU A 275 12.63 1.06 -22.41
N GLU A 276 11.80 0.38 -21.66
CA GLU A 276 11.08 0.99 -20.53
C GLU A 276 12.06 1.31 -19.37
N ARG A 277 13.08 0.49 -19.18
CA ARG A 277 14.12 0.74 -18.18
C ARG A 277 14.91 2.00 -18.48
N GLU A 278 15.26 2.25 -19.76
CA GLU A 278 15.90 3.49 -20.19
C GLU A 278 15.00 4.72 -19.97
N VAL A 279 13.70 4.58 -20.24
CA VAL A 279 12.73 5.64 -19.96
C VAL A 279 12.70 5.95 -18.44
N ILE A 280 12.61 4.93 -17.59
CA ILE A 280 12.64 5.12 -16.12
C ILE A 280 13.96 5.78 -15.69
N HIS A 281 15.10 5.34 -16.26
CA HIS A 281 16.40 5.93 -15.97
C HIS A 281 16.43 7.44 -16.24
N SER A 282 16.03 7.84 -17.44
CA SER A 282 15.98 9.26 -17.82
C SER A 282 15.04 10.06 -16.92
N ARG A 283 13.86 9.50 -16.59
CA ARG A 283 12.88 10.14 -15.72
C ARG A 283 13.37 10.32 -14.28
N LEU A 284 14.10 9.35 -13.75
CA LEU A 284 14.70 9.46 -12.41
C LEU A 284 15.74 10.60 -12.37
N LEU A 285 16.57 10.73 -13.42
CA LEU A 285 17.54 11.83 -13.54
C LEU A 285 16.82 13.20 -13.63
N GLU A 286 15.75 13.30 -14.42
CA GLU A 286 14.92 14.50 -14.52
C GLU A 286 14.28 14.88 -13.16
N LEU A 287 13.91 13.87 -12.36
CA LEU A 287 13.41 14.04 -10.99
C LEU A 287 14.51 14.40 -9.98
N GLY A 288 15.78 14.42 -10.40
CA GLY A 288 16.93 14.76 -9.56
C GLY A 288 17.39 13.62 -8.66
N VAL A 289 17.04 12.37 -8.99
CA VAL A 289 17.45 11.18 -8.23
C VAL A 289 18.89 10.83 -8.55
N LYS A 290 19.69 10.56 -7.51
CA LYS A 290 21.02 9.96 -7.69
C LYS A 290 20.84 8.47 -7.91
N LEU A 291 21.33 7.97 -9.03
CA LEU A 291 21.28 6.56 -9.35
C LEU A 291 22.48 5.83 -8.76
N GLY A 292 22.31 4.56 -8.39
CA GLY A 292 23.39 3.71 -7.94
C GLY A 292 24.40 3.46 -9.07
N ASP A 293 25.67 3.35 -8.74
CA ASP A 293 26.71 2.98 -9.71
C ASP A 293 26.48 1.52 -10.11
N GLY A 294 25.85 1.29 -11.26
CA GLY A 294 25.32 0.02 -11.78
C GLY A 294 26.21 -1.24 -11.71
N SER A 295 26.78 -1.54 -10.54
CA SER A 295 27.76 -2.60 -10.31
C SER A 295 27.20 -3.89 -9.71
N ASP A 296 25.87 -4.00 -9.47
CA ASP A 296 25.31 -5.27 -8.98
C ASP A 296 24.07 -5.67 -9.78
N GLY A 297 24.22 -6.60 -10.71
CA GLY A 297 23.07 -7.28 -11.32
C GLY A 297 23.21 -7.65 -12.80
N ARG A 298 24.32 -8.29 -13.22
CA ARG A 298 24.33 -9.11 -14.44
C ARG A 298 24.44 -10.56 -14.11
#